data_112726a99d870e7bce59ba166b7e2180
#
_entry.id   112726a99d870e7bce59ba166b7e2180
#
_cell.length_a   1.000
_cell.length_b   1.000
_cell.length_c   1.000
_cell.angle_alpha   90.00
_cell.angle_beta   90.00
_cell.angle_gamma   90.00
#
_symmetry.space_group_name_H-M   'P 1'
#
loop_
_entity.id
_entity.type
_entity.pdbx_description
1 polymer ?
#
loop_
_entity_poly.entity_id
_entity_poly.type
_entity_poly.pdbx_seq_one_letter_code
_entity_poly.pdbx_strand_id
1 'polypeptide(L)'
;MCCSIPSWRPKCLLSGVAEKFIRPLQHAAGALCMLLAASVAAAPAVDMAPRVQACTACHGKQGRATPDGYFPRIAGKPAGYLHNQLLNFRDGRRSYPQMAYLLQHLTDDYLQEMADYFARLDLPYAPPVAAAASAATLAQGERLVRWGDASRQLPACVQCHGDALAGVAPFIPGLLGLSRDYVSAQLGAWQTGLRRAHAPDCMARIAGKLTADDVSSIAAWLSSRPVPSRFTPAPAFKAPLPIPCGGMGSPALQAGAEQVQ
;
A
#
# COMPACT_ATOMS: atom_id res chain seq x y z
N MET A 1 35.61 59.78 25.43
CA MET A 1 34.79 60.73 26.20
C MET A 1 33.64 59.95 26.81
N CYS A 2 33.78 59.65 28.10
CA CYS A 2 32.76 58.97 28.92
C CYS A 2 31.71 59.97 29.37
N CYS A 3 30.44 59.63 29.26
CA CYS A 3 29.37 60.29 30.02
C CYS A 3 28.63 59.25 30.85
N SER A 4 28.91 59.29 32.14
CA SER A 4 28.23 58.50 33.19
C SER A 4 26.94 59.18 33.57
N ILE A 5 25.82 58.43 33.61
CA ILE A 5 24.53 58.88 34.11
C ILE A 5 24.28 58.21 35.48
N PRO A 6 23.96 58.96 36.54
CA PRO A 6 23.75 58.38 37.88
C PRO A 6 22.39 57.69 38.04
N SER A 7 22.42 56.57 38.76
CA SER A 7 21.27 55.72 39.14
C SER A 7 20.45 56.38 40.26
N TRP A 8 19.21 56.76 39.98
CA TRP A 8 18.19 57.00 40.99
C TRP A 8 17.25 55.84 41.15
N ARG A 9 17.33 55.16 42.31
CA ARG A 9 16.35 54.15 42.73
C ARG A 9 15.39 54.79 43.74
N PRO A 10 14.08 54.90 43.43
CA PRO A 10 13.12 55.20 44.48
C PRO A 10 12.90 53.92 45.32
N LYS A 11 13.07 54.05 46.62
CA LYS A 11 12.65 53.05 47.63
C LYS A 11 11.13 53.15 47.75
N CYS A 12 10.36 52.26 47.13
CA CYS A 12 8.95 52.07 47.44
C CYS A 12 8.80 51.15 48.66
N LEU A 13 8.51 51.76 49.80
CA LEU A 13 8.02 51.10 51.00
C LEU A 13 6.49 50.83 50.82
N LEU A 14 6.16 49.73 50.15
CA LEU A 14 4.83 49.10 50.23
C LEU A 14 5.02 47.59 50.08
N SER A 15 5.72 47.02 51.04
CA SER A 15 5.81 45.57 51.19
C SER A 15 4.85 45.14 52.31
N GLY A 16 3.86 44.37 51.97
CA GLY A 16 3.16 43.56 52.95
C GLY A 16 1.69 43.24 52.74
N VAL A 17 0.97 43.90 51.86
CA VAL A 17 -0.47 43.67 51.68
C VAL A 17 -0.83 43.06 50.33
N ALA A 18 -0.02 43.27 49.31
CA ALA A 18 -0.33 42.79 47.93
C ALA A 18 -0.03 41.28 47.71
N GLU A 19 0.92 40.72 48.45
CA GLU A 19 1.31 39.30 48.24
C GLU A 19 0.26 38.25 48.69
N LYS A 20 -0.58 38.61 49.68
CA LYS A 20 -1.61 37.67 50.18
C LYS A 20 -2.80 37.47 49.26
N PHE A 21 -3.05 38.43 48.36
CA PHE A 21 -4.19 38.36 47.41
C PHE A 21 -3.80 37.91 45.99
N ILE A 22 -2.53 38.02 45.61
CA ILE A 22 -2.07 37.69 44.26
C ILE A 22 -1.81 36.17 44.16
N ARG A 23 -1.35 35.50 45.20
CA ARG A 23 -1.06 34.02 45.17
C ARG A 23 -2.29 33.18 44.86
N PRO A 24 -3.46 33.34 45.46
CA PRO A 24 -4.64 32.52 45.16
C PRO A 24 -5.15 32.76 43.70
N LEU A 25 -5.02 33.99 43.16
CA LEU A 25 -5.43 34.26 41.79
C LEU A 25 -4.51 33.59 40.74
N GLN A 26 -3.23 33.51 41.00
CA GLN A 26 -2.26 32.82 40.12
C GLN A 26 -2.48 31.29 40.08
N HIS A 27 -2.85 30.70 41.20
CA HIS A 27 -3.17 29.27 41.26
C HIS A 27 -4.52 28.93 40.60
N ALA A 28 -5.51 29.83 40.72
CA ALA A 28 -6.79 29.67 40.05
C ALA A 28 -6.69 29.84 38.50
N ALA A 29 -5.86 30.76 38.03
CA ALA A 29 -5.60 30.94 36.61
C ALA A 29 -4.81 29.79 36.00
N GLY A 30 -3.83 29.23 36.75
CA GLY A 30 -3.05 28.05 36.31
C GLY A 30 -3.91 26.78 36.26
N ALA A 31 -4.82 26.59 37.21
CA ALA A 31 -5.74 25.45 37.21
C ALA A 31 -6.77 25.52 36.07
N LEU A 32 -7.24 26.71 35.74
CA LEU A 32 -8.19 26.94 34.64
C LEU A 32 -7.53 26.71 33.26
N CYS A 33 -6.25 27.11 33.09
CA CYS A 33 -5.48 26.80 31.87
C CYS A 33 -5.21 25.29 31.71
N MET A 34 -4.96 24.54 32.77
CA MET A 34 -4.78 23.09 32.71
C MET A 34 -6.08 22.34 32.39
N LEU A 35 -7.25 22.85 32.82
CA LEU A 35 -8.54 22.25 32.48
C LEU A 35 -8.97 22.51 31.04
N LEU A 36 -8.50 23.59 30.43
CA LEU A 36 -8.77 23.90 29.00
C LEU A 36 -7.86 23.14 28.04
N ALA A 37 -6.70 22.65 28.49
CA ALA A 37 -5.79 21.85 27.67
C ALA A 37 -6.23 20.38 27.45
N ALA A 38 -7.23 19.89 28.22
CA ALA A 38 -7.64 18.47 28.19
C ALA A 38 -8.71 18.11 27.15
N SER A 39 -9.10 19.03 26.25
CA SER A 39 -10.18 18.81 25.28
C SER A 39 -9.73 18.90 23.85
N VAL A 40 -8.52 18.43 23.52
CA VAL A 40 -8.25 18.04 22.14
C VAL A 40 -8.88 16.66 21.94
N ALA A 41 -10.21 16.63 21.78
CA ALA A 41 -10.88 15.45 21.29
C ALA A 41 -10.24 15.09 19.95
N ALA A 42 -9.58 13.92 19.88
CA ALA A 42 -9.13 13.38 18.61
C ALA A 42 -10.34 13.39 17.68
N ALA A 43 -10.20 14.03 16.52
CA ALA A 43 -11.25 14.02 15.50
C ALA A 43 -11.66 12.57 15.27
N PRO A 44 -12.95 12.24 15.20
CA PRO A 44 -13.38 10.86 14.98
C PRO A 44 -12.68 10.36 13.73
N ALA A 45 -12.03 9.19 13.83
CA ALA A 45 -11.40 8.56 12.68
C ALA A 45 -12.44 8.44 11.58
N VAL A 46 -12.18 9.01 10.41
CA VAL A 46 -13.12 9.00 9.29
C VAL A 46 -13.35 7.56 8.89
N ASP A 47 -14.61 7.08 9.01
CA ASP A 47 -14.96 5.73 8.57
C ASP A 47 -14.85 5.65 7.05
N MET A 48 -13.90 4.84 6.57
CA MET A 48 -13.66 4.62 5.15
C MET A 48 -14.64 3.65 4.51
N ALA A 49 -15.33 2.80 5.29
CA ALA A 49 -16.24 1.79 4.74
C ALA A 49 -17.36 2.37 3.86
N PRO A 50 -18.09 3.45 4.25
CA PRO A 50 -19.04 4.09 3.36
C PRO A 50 -18.39 4.75 2.12
N ARG A 51 -17.19 5.29 2.29
CA ARG A 51 -16.50 6.06 1.24
C ARG A 51 -15.97 5.18 0.10
N VAL A 52 -15.74 3.88 0.35
CA VAL A 52 -15.24 2.92 -0.65
C VAL A 52 -16.34 2.05 -1.27
N GLN A 53 -17.61 2.38 -1.05
CA GLN A 53 -18.72 1.59 -1.60
C GLN A 53 -18.71 1.51 -3.13
N ALA A 54 -18.33 2.60 -3.82
CA ALA A 54 -18.18 2.60 -5.27
C ALA A 54 -17.17 1.55 -5.77
N CYS A 55 -16.12 1.28 -5.00
CA CYS A 55 -15.12 0.27 -5.33
C CYS A 55 -15.70 -1.15 -5.23
N THR A 56 -16.53 -1.39 -4.23
CA THR A 56 -17.10 -2.72 -3.96
C THR A 56 -18.14 -3.16 -4.98
N ALA A 57 -18.71 -2.24 -5.75
CA ALA A 57 -19.63 -2.54 -6.84
C ALA A 57 -18.97 -3.43 -7.92
N CYS A 58 -17.69 -3.19 -8.22
CA CYS A 58 -16.91 -3.99 -9.17
C CYS A 58 -15.99 -4.99 -8.48
N HIS A 59 -15.30 -4.58 -7.40
CA HIS A 59 -14.34 -5.44 -6.71
C HIS A 59 -14.96 -6.40 -5.69
N GLY A 60 -16.29 -6.49 -5.66
CA GLY A 60 -17.05 -7.37 -4.75
C GLY A 60 -17.09 -6.85 -3.31
N LYS A 61 -17.95 -7.46 -2.50
CA LYS A 61 -18.14 -7.07 -1.11
C LYS A 61 -16.79 -7.00 -0.38
N GLN A 62 -16.48 -5.85 0.22
CA GLN A 62 -15.22 -5.61 0.93
C GLN A 62 -13.96 -5.82 0.04
N GLY A 63 -14.08 -5.76 -1.28
CA GLY A 63 -12.93 -5.95 -2.18
C GLY A 63 -12.47 -7.39 -2.34
N ARG A 64 -13.34 -8.39 -2.15
CA ARG A 64 -13.02 -9.83 -2.25
C ARG A 64 -12.85 -10.35 -3.66
N ALA A 65 -13.12 -9.58 -4.69
CA ALA A 65 -13.42 -9.92 -6.07
C ALA A 65 -14.86 -10.41 -6.26
N THR A 66 -15.27 -10.46 -7.52
CA THR A 66 -16.54 -11.07 -7.97
C THR A 66 -16.29 -12.49 -8.48
N PRO A 67 -17.33 -13.37 -8.49
CA PRO A 67 -17.18 -14.76 -8.93
C PRO A 67 -16.76 -14.92 -10.39
N ASP A 68 -17.04 -13.93 -11.25
CA ASP A 68 -16.62 -13.93 -12.66
C ASP A 68 -15.10 -13.81 -12.85
N GLY A 69 -14.38 -13.39 -11.79
CA GLY A 69 -12.93 -13.26 -11.81
C GLY A 69 -12.37 -12.15 -12.70
N TYR A 70 -13.24 -11.29 -13.27
CA TYR A 70 -12.80 -10.18 -14.12
C TYR A 70 -12.16 -9.04 -13.32
N PHE A 71 -12.82 -8.65 -12.22
CA PHE A 71 -12.27 -7.64 -11.31
C PHE A 71 -11.44 -8.30 -10.21
N PRO A 72 -10.22 -7.79 -9.96
CA PRO A 72 -9.34 -8.44 -9.00
C PRO A 72 -9.78 -8.22 -7.55
N ARG A 73 -9.41 -9.16 -6.69
CA ARG A 73 -9.40 -8.95 -5.25
C ARG A 73 -8.42 -7.84 -4.90
N ILE A 74 -8.89 -6.86 -4.12
CA ILE A 74 -8.09 -5.75 -3.59
C ILE A 74 -7.89 -5.86 -2.07
N ALA A 75 -8.77 -6.59 -1.36
CA ALA A 75 -8.63 -6.82 0.08
C ALA A 75 -7.35 -7.62 0.41
N GLY A 76 -6.63 -7.17 1.44
CA GLY A 76 -5.41 -7.83 1.94
C GLY A 76 -4.19 -7.72 1.02
N LYS A 77 -4.21 -6.86 0.01
CA LYS A 77 -3.01 -6.54 -0.78
C LYS A 77 -2.18 -5.49 -0.06
N PRO A 78 -0.84 -5.48 -0.20
CA PRO A 78 0.01 -4.48 0.45
C PRO A 78 -0.44 -3.04 0.16
N ALA A 79 -0.45 -2.18 1.17
CA ALA A 79 -0.96 -0.80 1.06
C ALA A 79 -0.21 0.02 0.01
N GLY A 80 1.12 0.00 0.03
CA GLY A 80 1.92 0.73 -0.95
C GLY A 80 1.72 0.22 -2.38
N TYR A 81 1.47 -1.10 -2.56
CA TYR A 81 1.07 -1.62 -3.86
C TYR A 81 -0.28 -1.05 -4.31
N LEU A 82 -1.30 -1.07 -3.44
CA LEU A 82 -2.62 -0.55 -3.77
C LEU A 82 -2.54 0.94 -4.11
N HIS A 83 -1.86 1.73 -3.29
CA HIS A 83 -1.64 3.16 -3.54
C HIS A 83 -0.98 3.39 -4.90
N ASN A 84 0.12 2.69 -5.19
CA ASN A 84 0.78 2.77 -6.50
C ASN A 84 -0.16 2.42 -7.67
N GLN A 85 -1.06 1.43 -7.51
CA GLN A 85 -2.01 1.10 -8.57
C GLN A 85 -3.05 2.21 -8.77
N LEU A 86 -3.57 2.81 -7.69
CA LEU A 86 -4.51 3.93 -7.78
C LEU A 86 -3.86 5.12 -8.49
N LEU A 87 -2.64 5.50 -8.10
CA LEU A 87 -1.86 6.52 -8.79
C LEU A 87 -1.60 6.16 -10.27
N ASN A 88 -1.22 4.92 -10.56
CA ASN A 88 -0.94 4.50 -11.93
C ASN A 88 -2.18 4.58 -12.84
N PHE A 89 -3.38 4.29 -12.32
CA PHE A 89 -4.62 4.49 -13.08
C PHE A 89 -4.94 5.97 -13.28
N ARG A 90 -4.85 6.78 -12.21
CA ARG A 90 -5.14 8.22 -12.26
C ARG A 90 -4.21 8.93 -13.25
N ASP A 91 -2.93 8.61 -13.20
CA ASP A 91 -1.88 9.28 -13.96
C ASP A 91 -1.62 8.63 -15.34
N GLY A 92 -2.45 7.69 -15.77
CA GLY A 92 -2.41 7.08 -17.10
C GLY A 92 -1.26 6.09 -17.35
N ARG A 93 -0.53 5.67 -16.30
CA ARG A 93 0.46 4.58 -16.42
C ARG A 93 -0.18 3.21 -16.57
N ARG A 94 -1.38 3.02 -16.04
CA ARG A 94 -2.19 1.82 -16.19
C ARG A 94 -3.52 2.18 -16.83
N SER A 95 -3.76 1.67 -18.05
CA SER A 95 -4.94 2.01 -18.82
C SER A 95 -6.12 1.12 -18.43
N TYR A 96 -7.14 1.73 -17.85
CA TYR A 96 -8.48 1.19 -17.68
C TYR A 96 -9.46 2.35 -17.45
N PRO A 97 -10.29 2.71 -18.43
CA PRO A 97 -11.07 3.94 -18.42
C PRO A 97 -11.94 4.14 -17.18
N GLN A 98 -12.59 3.08 -16.70
CA GLN A 98 -13.47 3.15 -15.53
C GLN A 98 -12.69 3.50 -14.24
N MET A 99 -11.50 2.90 -14.06
CA MET A 99 -10.66 3.22 -12.92
C MET A 99 -10.10 4.63 -13.02
N ALA A 100 -9.61 5.05 -14.20
CA ALA A 100 -9.12 6.41 -14.42
C ALA A 100 -10.20 7.45 -14.11
N TYR A 101 -11.43 7.24 -14.59
CA TYR A 101 -12.57 8.11 -14.33
C TYR A 101 -12.90 8.25 -12.83
N LEU A 102 -12.91 7.14 -12.09
CA LEU A 102 -13.21 7.16 -10.66
C LEU A 102 -12.14 7.87 -9.83
N LEU A 103 -10.89 7.92 -10.31
CA LEU A 103 -9.75 8.38 -9.52
C LEU A 103 -9.27 9.78 -9.91
N GLN A 104 -9.66 10.31 -11.08
CA GLN A 104 -9.09 11.51 -11.70
C GLN A 104 -9.06 12.77 -10.81
N HIS A 105 -9.97 12.89 -9.85
CA HIS A 105 -10.09 14.07 -8.98
C HIS A 105 -9.73 13.77 -7.51
N LEU A 106 -9.23 12.56 -7.21
CA LEU A 106 -8.88 12.17 -5.85
C LEU A 106 -7.43 12.57 -5.52
N THR A 107 -7.23 13.07 -4.30
CA THR A 107 -5.90 13.46 -3.80
C THR A 107 -5.07 12.24 -3.45
N ASP A 108 -3.74 12.39 -3.41
CA ASP A 108 -2.81 11.32 -3.02
C ASP A 108 -3.12 10.79 -1.62
N ASP A 109 -3.39 11.70 -0.66
CA ASP A 109 -3.73 11.32 0.71
C ASP A 109 -5.01 10.47 0.78
N TYR A 110 -6.05 10.84 0.01
CA TYR A 110 -7.27 10.05 -0.03
C TYR A 110 -7.07 8.69 -0.70
N LEU A 111 -6.25 8.62 -1.74
CA LEU A 111 -5.85 7.34 -2.36
C LEU A 111 -5.05 6.48 -1.39
N GLN A 112 -4.20 7.07 -0.53
CA GLN A 112 -3.49 6.36 0.52
C GLN A 112 -4.45 5.80 1.58
N GLU A 113 -5.41 6.60 2.07
CA GLU A 113 -6.43 6.15 3.02
C GLU A 113 -7.23 4.94 2.48
N MET A 114 -7.62 4.98 1.18
CA MET A 114 -8.30 3.88 0.51
C MET A 114 -7.42 2.62 0.42
N ALA A 115 -6.15 2.79 0.09
CA ALA A 115 -5.19 1.70 0.02
C ALA A 115 -4.99 1.04 1.39
N ASP A 116 -4.84 1.84 2.43
CA ASP A 116 -4.70 1.37 3.82
C ASP A 116 -5.95 0.64 4.31
N TYR A 117 -7.13 1.14 3.95
CA TYR A 117 -8.39 0.48 4.29
C TYR A 117 -8.45 -0.94 3.71
N PHE A 118 -8.24 -1.09 2.40
CA PHE A 118 -8.31 -2.42 1.78
C PHE A 118 -7.15 -3.34 2.21
N ALA A 119 -5.98 -2.80 2.48
CA ALA A 119 -4.83 -3.58 2.93
C ALA A 119 -5.05 -4.25 4.29
N ARG A 120 -5.78 -3.59 5.20
CA ARG A 120 -6.09 -4.14 6.54
C ARG A 120 -7.20 -5.20 6.55
N LEU A 121 -7.90 -5.42 5.43
CA LEU A 121 -8.99 -6.40 5.38
C LEU A 121 -8.41 -7.82 5.26
N ASP A 122 -8.42 -8.55 6.36
CA ASP A 122 -8.11 -9.98 6.38
C ASP A 122 -9.37 -10.80 6.18
N LEU A 123 -9.57 -11.25 4.94
CA LEU A 123 -10.79 -11.93 4.51
C LEU A 123 -10.43 -13.26 3.85
N PRO A 124 -11.20 -14.34 4.06
CA PRO A 124 -10.95 -15.62 3.43
C PRO A 124 -10.97 -15.50 1.90
N TYR A 125 -10.17 -16.33 1.26
CA TYR A 125 -10.16 -16.47 -0.19
C TYR A 125 -11.20 -17.52 -0.62
N ALA A 126 -11.75 -17.35 -1.82
CA ALA A 126 -12.53 -18.40 -2.45
C ALA A 126 -11.65 -19.62 -2.78
N PRO A 127 -12.21 -20.84 -2.78
CA PRO A 127 -11.49 -22.00 -3.28
C PRO A 127 -10.98 -21.77 -4.71
N PRO A 128 -9.82 -22.32 -5.08
CA PRO A 128 -9.31 -22.21 -6.44
C PRO A 128 -10.25 -22.94 -7.43
N VAL A 129 -10.36 -22.37 -8.62
CA VAL A 129 -11.03 -23.06 -9.73
C VAL A 129 -10.09 -24.10 -10.31
N ALA A 130 -10.60 -25.30 -10.56
CA ALA A 130 -9.81 -26.34 -11.21
C ALA A 130 -9.24 -25.84 -12.55
N ALA A 131 -7.94 -26.06 -12.78
CA ALA A 131 -7.31 -25.59 -14.00
C ALA A 131 -7.78 -26.42 -15.20
N ALA A 132 -8.40 -25.79 -16.17
CA ALA A 132 -8.62 -26.35 -17.50
C ALA A 132 -7.31 -26.29 -18.31
N ALA A 133 -6.29 -27.06 -17.90
CA ALA A 133 -4.97 -27.08 -18.51
C ALA A 133 -4.34 -28.47 -18.39
N SER A 134 -3.48 -28.84 -19.35
CA SER A 134 -2.75 -30.11 -19.30
C SER A 134 -1.73 -30.15 -18.16
N ALA A 135 -1.36 -31.34 -17.72
CA ALA A 135 -0.30 -31.50 -16.72
C ALA A 135 1.03 -30.88 -17.18
N ALA A 136 1.36 -30.93 -18.46
CA ALA A 136 2.55 -30.31 -19.04
C ALA A 136 2.48 -28.77 -18.93
N THR A 137 1.34 -28.17 -19.23
CA THR A 137 1.11 -26.71 -19.08
C THR A 137 1.27 -26.28 -17.63
N LEU A 138 0.71 -27.04 -16.68
CA LEU A 138 0.84 -26.75 -15.25
C LEU A 138 2.29 -26.88 -14.77
N ALA A 139 3.01 -27.91 -15.20
CA ALA A 139 4.41 -28.11 -14.87
C ALA A 139 5.31 -26.99 -15.43
N GLN A 140 5.02 -26.50 -16.65
CA GLN A 140 5.71 -25.34 -17.23
C GLN A 140 5.47 -24.08 -16.39
N GLY A 141 4.22 -23.80 -16.01
CA GLY A 141 3.86 -22.66 -15.17
C GLY A 141 4.56 -22.72 -13.82
N GLU A 142 4.54 -23.88 -13.16
CA GLU A 142 5.25 -24.09 -11.90
C GLU A 142 6.75 -23.81 -12.03
N ARG A 143 7.39 -24.36 -13.06
CA ARG A 143 8.81 -24.16 -13.31
C ARG A 143 9.17 -22.68 -13.41
N LEU A 144 8.44 -21.93 -14.22
CA LEU A 144 8.69 -20.50 -14.39
C LEU A 144 8.43 -19.70 -13.11
N VAL A 145 7.38 -20.03 -12.39
CA VAL A 145 7.03 -19.31 -11.15
C VAL A 145 8.05 -19.57 -10.05
N ARG A 146 8.52 -20.82 -9.89
CA ARG A 146 9.40 -21.20 -8.78
C ARG A 146 10.87 -21.06 -9.07
N TRP A 147 11.29 -21.25 -10.34
CA TRP A 147 12.73 -21.29 -10.69
C TRP A 147 13.11 -20.30 -11.81
N GLY A 148 12.13 -19.76 -12.55
CA GLY A 148 12.41 -18.85 -13.65
C GLY A 148 13.06 -19.57 -14.84
N ASP A 149 13.84 -18.80 -15.62
CA ASP A 149 14.61 -19.29 -16.75
C ASP A 149 15.91 -18.48 -16.91
N ALA A 150 17.01 -19.01 -16.42
CA ALA A 150 18.30 -18.31 -16.43
C ALA A 150 18.80 -18.04 -17.85
N SER A 151 18.50 -18.91 -18.84
CA SER A 151 18.92 -18.74 -20.23
C SER A 151 18.29 -17.48 -20.87
N ARG A 152 17.09 -17.09 -20.42
CA ARG A 152 16.38 -15.88 -20.84
C ARG A 152 16.55 -14.72 -19.85
N GLN A 153 17.38 -14.89 -18.81
CA GLN A 153 17.50 -13.91 -17.72
C GLN A 153 16.13 -13.57 -17.11
N LEU A 154 15.29 -14.57 -16.94
CA LEU A 154 13.95 -14.46 -16.35
C LEU A 154 14.03 -14.97 -14.90
N PRO A 155 14.03 -14.08 -13.89
CA PRO A 155 14.03 -14.50 -12.50
C PRO A 155 12.71 -15.20 -12.14
N ALA A 156 12.76 -16.07 -11.14
CA ALA A 156 11.56 -16.72 -10.61
C ALA A 156 10.60 -15.70 -9.99
N CYS A 157 9.30 -15.90 -10.16
CA CYS A 157 8.29 -14.99 -9.57
C CYS A 157 8.40 -14.94 -8.04
N VAL A 158 8.71 -16.10 -7.39
CA VAL A 158 8.90 -16.18 -5.93
C VAL A 158 10.02 -15.30 -5.41
N GLN A 159 11.06 -15.00 -6.20
CA GLN A 159 12.18 -14.15 -5.78
C GLN A 159 11.77 -12.71 -5.47
N CYS A 160 10.65 -12.24 -6.04
CA CYS A 160 10.11 -10.92 -5.78
C CYS A 160 8.77 -11.00 -5.03
N HIS A 161 7.90 -11.94 -5.40
CA HIS A 161 6.56 -12.04 -4.82
C HIS A 161 6.48 -12.88 -3.53
N GLY A 162 7.64 -13.29 -3.00
CA GLY A 162 7.79 -14.11 -1.80
C GLY A 162 7.54 -15.61 -2.05
N ASP A 163 8.13 -16.47 -1.25
CA ASP A 163 8.11 -17.95 -1.42
C ASP A 163 6.68 -18.50 -1.39
N ALA A 164 5.82 -17.93 -0.55
CA ALA A 164 4.40 -18.26 -0.48
C ALA A 164 3.56 -17.58 -1.57
N LEU A 165 4.15 -16.73 -2.43
CA LEU A 165 3.45 -15.90 -3.41
C LEU A 165 2.35 -15.00 -2.78
N ALA A 166 2.50 -14.69 -1.49
CA ALA A 166 1.59 -13.81 -0.75
C ALA A 166 1.89 -12.32 -0.98
N GLY A 167 3.00 -12.01 -1.62
CA GLY A 167 3.54 -10.67 -1.77
C GLY A 167 4.56 -10.33 -0.70
N VAL A 168 5.11 -9.12 -0.79
CA VAL A 168 6.08 -8.56 0.17
C VAL A 168 5.69 -7.12 0.46
N ALA A 169 5.52 -6.82 1.74
CA ALA A 169 5.18 -5.48 2.19
C ALA A 169 6.31 -4.49 1.87
N PRO A 170 6.00 -3.22 1.65
CA PRO A 170 4.66 -2.68 1.44
C PRO A 170 4.22 -2.62 -0.03
N PHE A 171 5.06 -3.05 -1.02
CA PHE A 171 4.87 -2.69 -2.43
C PHE A 171 4.63 -3.86 -3.39
N ILE A 172 4.87 -5.11 -3.01
CA ILE A 172 4.79 -6.25 -3.92
C ILE A 172 3.54 -7.09 -3.63
N PRO A 173 2.63 -7.27 -4.61
CA PRO A 173 1.38 -7.98 -4.40
C PRO A 173 1.57 -9.51 -4.36
N GLY A 174 0.67 -10.18 -3.64
CA GLY A 174 0.49 -11.63 -3.78
C GLY A 174 -0.11 -12.01 -5.13
N LEU A 175 0.26 -13.19 -5.61
CA LEU A 175 -0.15 -13.71 -6.92
C LEU A 175 -1.21 -14.81 -6.85
N LEU A 176 -1.40 -15.46 -5.69
CA LEU A 176 -2.45 -16.47 -5.53
C LEU A 176 -3.83 -15.85 -5.29
N GLY A 177 -4.87 -16.61 -5.58
CA GLY A 177 -6.25 -16.17 -5.44
C GLY A 177 -6.70 -15.15 -6.51
N LEU A 178 -5.95 -15.06 -7.61
CA LEU A 178 -6.32 -14.29 -8.81
C LEU A 178 -6.85 -15.24 -9.88
N SER A 179 -7.82 -14.78 -10.69
CA SER A 179 -8.32 -15.57 -11.81
C SER A 179 -7.26 -15.73 -12.91
N ARG A 180 -7.36 -16.80 -13.69
CA ARG A 180 -6.51 -17.05 -14.85
C ARG A 180 -6.55 -15.90 -15.84
N ASP A 181 -7.75 -15.44 -16.15
CA ASP A 181 -7.94 -14.38 -17.13
C ASP A 181 -7.35 -13.05 -16.67
N TYR A 182 -7.51 -12.72 -15.37
CA TYR A 182 -6.90 -11.53 -14.81
C TYR A 182 -5.37 -11.59 -14.88
N VAL A 183 -4.74 -12.71 -14.50
CA VAL A 183 -3.27 -12.85 -14.56
C VAL A 183 -2.78 -12.71 -15.99
N SER A 184 -3.43 -13.40 -16.95
CA SER A 184 -3.10 -13.32 -18.37
C SER A 184 -3.24 -11.88 -18.91
N ALA A 185 -4.35 -11.21 -18.59
CA ALA A 185 -4.61 -9.85 -19.01
C ALA A 185 -3.57 -8.86 -18.44
N GLN A 186 -3.13 -9.05 -17.19
CA GLN A 186 -2.12 -8.16 -16.62
C GLN A 186 -0.73 -8.34 -17.25
N LEU A 187 -0.30 -9.57 -17.50
CA LEU A 187 0.97 -9.84 -18.18
C LEU A 187 0.94 -9.31 -19.62
N GLY A 188 -0.15 -9.55 -20.36
CA GLY A 188 -0.36 -9.01 -21.70
C GLY A 188 -0.41 -7.47 -21.72
N ALA A 189 -1.03 -6.85 -20.71
CA ALA A 189 -1.08 -5.39 -20.61
C ALA A 189 0.31 -4.76 -20.43
N TRP A 190 1.24 -5.41 -19.73
CA TRP A 190 2.63 -4.97 -19.69
C TRP A 190 3.35 -5.15 -21.02
N GLN A 191 3.10 -6.28 -21.72
CA GLN A 191 3.69 -6.53 -23.06
C GLN A 191 3.26 -5.48 -24.09
N THR A 192 2.01 -5.03 -24.01
CA THR A 192 1.44 -4.05 -24.94
C THR A 192 1.60 -2.59 -24.49
N GLY A 193 2.19 -2.34 -23.30
CA GLY A 193 2.36 -1.00 -22.75
C GLY A 193 1.09 -0.36 -22.18
N LEU A 194 -0.05 -1.08 -22.15
CA LEU A 194 -1.29 -0.63 -21.51
C LEU A 194 -1.17 -0.59 -19.98
N ARG A 195 -0.21 -1.32 -19.42
CA ARG A 195 0.16 -1.27 -18.02
C ARG A 195 1.64 -0.94 -17.90
N ARG A 196 1.94 0.11 -17.14
CA ARG A 196 3.28 0.56 -16.81
C ARG A 196 3.35 0.87 -15.31
N ALA A 197 4.55 0.88 -14.77
CA ALA A 197 4.84 1.33 -13.40
C ALA A 197 5.90 2.45 -13.44
N HIS A 198 6.30 2.95 -12.26
CA HIS A 198 7.42 3.87 -12.15
C HIS A 198 8.71 3.20 -12.66
N ALA A 199 9.51 3.97 -13.39
CA ALA A 199 10.78 3.48 -13.92
C ALA A 199 11.84 3.28 -12.81
N PRO A 200 12.66 2.23 -12.93
CA PRO A 200 12.64 1.16 -13.92
C PRO A 200 11.47 0.18 -13.69
N ASP A 201 10.64 -0.04 -14.72
CA ASP A 201 9.50 -0.95 -14.62
C ASP A 201 9.97 -2.41 -14.71
N CYS A 202 10.14 -3.03 -13.55
CA CYS A 202 10.60 -4.41 -13.43
C CYS A 202 9.62 -5.40 -14.04
N MET A 203 8.30 -5.20 -13.88
CA MET A 203 7.32 -6.13 -14.42
C MET A 203 7.18 -6.02 -15.95
N ALA A 204 7.34 -4.84 -16.54
CA ALA A 204 7.42 -4.69 -18.00
C ALA A 204 8.62 -5.47 -18.56
N ARG A 205 9.78 -5.41 -17.89
CA ARG A 205 10.98 -6.19 -18.28
C ARG A 205 10.76 -7.69 -18.17
N ILE A 206 10.06 -8.16 -17.12
CA ILE A 206 9.71 -9.58 -16.94
C ILE A 206 8.71 -10.00 -18.02
N ALA A 207 7.59 -9.30 -18.15
CA ALA A 207 6.53 -9.65 -19.08
C ALA A 207 7.01 -9.65 -20.55
N GLY A 208 7.88 -8.71 -20.92
CA GLY A 208 8.47 -8.66 -22.27
C GLY A 208 9.34 -9.85 -22.66
N LYS A 209 9.74 -10.68 -21.66
CA LYS A 209 10.50 -11.93 -21.91
C LYS A 209 9.63 -13.18 -21.97
N LEU A 210 8.34 -13.07 -21.62
CA LEU A 210 7.41 -14.20 -21.63
C LEU A 210 6.81 -14.39 -23.02
N THR A 211 6.75 -15.65 -23.47
CA THR A 211 5.96 -16.04 -24.64
C THR A 211 4.47 -16.13 -24.28
N ALA A 212 3.59 -16.23 -25.27
CA ALA A 212 2.16 -16.44 -25.05
C ALA A 212 1.89 -17.75 -24.25
N ASP A 213 2.65 -18.80 -24.55
CA ASP A 213 2.57 -20.09 -23.84
C ASP A 213 3.04 -19.96 -22.38
N ASP A 214 4.10 -19.19 -22.11
CA ASP A 214 4.54 -18.90 -20.75
C ASP A 214 3.46 -18.16 -19.97
N VAL A 215 2.85 -17.12 -20.55
CA VAL A 215 1.75 -16.37 -19.92
C VAL A 215 0.57 -17.29 -19.60
N SER A 216 0.16 -18.14 -20.57
CA SER A 216 -0.92 -19.11 -20.38
C SER A 216 -0.61 -20.11 -19.27
N SER A 217 0.62 -20.63 -19.25
CA SER A 217 1.08 -21.64 -18.28
C SER A 217 1.19 -21.07 -16.87
N ILE A 218 1.79 -19.88 -16.72
CA ILE A 218 1.89 -19.17 -15.44
C ILE A 218 0.50 -18.88 -14.89
N ALA A 219 -0.40 -18.33 -15.71
CA ALA A 219 -1.75 -17.96 -15.29
C ALA A 219 -2.57 -19.20 -14.88
N ALA A 220 -2.47 -20.29 -15.64
CA ALA A 220 -3.12 -21.57 -15.32
C ALA A 220 -2.61 -22.15 -13.99
N TRP A 221 -1.31 -22.15 -13.78
CA TRP A 221 -0.74 -22.67 -12.54
C TRP A 221 -1.09 -21.82 -11.33
N LEU A 222 -0.92 -20.49 -11.39
CA LEU A 222 -1.21 -19.58 -10.27
C LEU A 222 -2.68 -19.65 -9.85
N SER A 223 -3.61 -19.62 -10.81
CA SER A 223 -5.05 -19.63 -10.52
C SER A 223 -5.56 -20.95 -9.95
N SER A 224 -4.87 -22.06 -10.20
CA SER A 224 -5.22 -23.39 -9.69
C SER A 224 -4.67 -23.68 -8.29
N ARG A 225 -3.80 -22.82 -7.74
CA ARG A 225 -3.21 -23.07 -6.42
C ARG A 225 -4.13 -22.67 -5.29
N PRO A 226 -4.28 -23.52 -4.27
CA PRO A 226 -5.01 -23.13 -3.07
C PRO A 226 -4.27 -21.98 -2.38
N VAL A 227 -5.03 -21.04 -1.83
CA VAL A 227 -4.46 -19.98 -1.00
C VAL A 227 -4.34 -20.52 0.42
N PRO A 228 -3.16 -20.46 1.06
CA PRO A 228 -2.98 -20.89 2.44
C PRO A 228 -3.90 -20.14 3.41
N SER A 229 -4.26 -20.74 4.53
CA SER A 229 -5.10 -20.11 5.56
C SER A 229 -4.46 -18.86 6.17
N ARG A 230 -3.12 -18.83 6.25
CA ARG A 230 -2.35 -17.61 6.56
C ARG A 230 -1.69 -17.14 5.29
N PHE A 231 -2.22 -16.09 4.71
CA PHE A 231 -1.76 -15.54 3.42
C PHE A 231 -1.59 -14.03 3.55
N THR A 232 -0.62 -13.64 4.37
CA THR A 232 -0.21 -12.25 4.57
C THR A 232 1.09 -11.97 3.81
N PRO A 233 1.30 -10.75 3.31
CA PRO A 233 2.55 -10.37 2.69
C PRO A 233 3.73 -10.59 3.65
N ALA A 234 4.85 -11.06 3.10
CA ALA A 234 6.09 -11.17 3.85
C ALA A 234 6.61 -9.76 4.24
N PRO A 235 7.43 -9.64 5.30
CA PRO A 235 8.13 -8.40 5.61
C PRO A 235 8.99 -7.90 4.43
N ALA A 236 9.35 -6.62 4.47
CA ALA A 236 10.21 -6.02 3.45
C ALA A 236 11.52 -6.79 3.26
N PHE A 237 12.03 -6.79 2.03
CA PHE A 237 13.30 -7.45 1.71
C PHE A 237 14.47 -6.84 2.47
N LYS A 238 15.33 -7.69 3.02
CA LYS A 238 16.62 -7.29 3.59
C LYS A 238 17.74 -7.24 2.53
N ALA A 239 17.55 -7.89 1.39
CA ALA A 239 18.49 -7.92 0.27
C ALA A 239 17.89 -7.23 -0.96
N PRO A 240 18.72 -6.73 -1.90
CA PRO A 240 18.23 -6.13 -3.13
C PRO A 240 17.49 -7.16 -3.99
N LEU A 241 16.49 -6.68 -4.74
CA LEU A 241 15.76 -7.49 -5.71
C LEU A 241 16.70 -7.95 -6.85
N PRO A 242 16.40 -9.08 -7.51
CA PRO A 242 17.22 -9.58 -8.62
C PRO A 242 17.29 -8.62 -9.81
N ILE A 243 16.35 -7.69 -9.91
CA ILE A 243 16.35 -6.61 -10.90
C ILE A 243 15.84 -5.30 -10.28
N PRO A 244 16.31 -4.12 -10.74
CA PRO A 244 15.81 -2.84 -10.25
C PRO A 244 14.32 -2.65 -10.52
N CYS A 245 13.60 -2.07 -9.54
CA CYS A 245 12.15 -1.91 -9.57
C CYS A 245 11.74 -0.54 -8.98
N GLY A 246 11.31 0.40 -9.82
CA GLY A 246 10.98 1.78 -9.42
C GLY A 246 9.68 1.91 -8.60
N GLY A 247 8.80 0.89 -8.66
CA GLY A 247 7.56 0.86 -7.87
C GLY A 247 7.74 0.51 -6.39
N MET A 248 8.98 0.37 -5.92
CA MET A 248 9.28 -0.01 -4.53
C MET A 248 9.35 1.18 -3.55
N GLY A 249 9.08 2.39 -4.02
CA GLY A 249 9.29 3.60 -3.21
C GLY A 249 10.78 3.94 -3.01
N SER A 250 11.04 5.13 -2.49
CA SER A 250 12.40 5.51 -2.11
C SER A 250 12.81 4.74 -0.84
N PRO A 251 14.12 4.47 -0.62
CA PRO A 251 14.63 3.84 0.62
C PRO A 251 14.15 4.54 1.91
N ALA A 252 13.89 5.84 1.86
CA ALA A 252 13.35 6.61 2.98
C ALA A 252 11.90 6.22 3.34
N LEU A 253 11.06 5.86 2.35
CA LEU A 253 9.69 5.39 2.59
C LEU A 253 9.66 3.94 3.12
N GLN A 254 10.68 3.15 2.79
CA GLN A 254 10.80 1.78 3.29
C GLN A 254 11.17 1.75 4.77
N ALA A 255 12.05 2.65 5.23
CA ALA A 255 12.46 2.76 6.62
C ALA A 255 11.34 3.26 7.56
N GLY A 256 10.42 4.09 7.07
CA GLY A 256 9.26 4.59 7.85
C GLY A 256 8.21 3.52 8.14
N ALA A 257 8.10 2.48 7.32
CA ALA A 257 7.15 1.40 7.51
C ALA A 257 7.55 0.42 8.64
N GLU A 258 8.82 0.37 9.03
CA GLU A 258 9.31 -0.46 10.15
C GLU A 258 9.03 0.16 11.53
N GLN A 259 8.68 1.45 11.62
CA GLN A 259 8.46 2.15 12.89
C GLN A 259 7.00 2.16 13.37
N VAL A 260 6.07 1.55 12.62
CA VAL A 260 4.63 1.54 12.92
C VAL A 260 4.11 0.12 13.27
N GLN A 261 5.01 -0.82 13.58
CA GLN A 261 4.61 -2.15 14.08
C GLN A 261 4.77 -2.27 15.59
#